data_ffd334fb79accb3a993e30c1c25b746c
#
_entry.id   ffd334fb79accb3a993e30c1c25b746c
#
_cell.length_a   1.000
_cell.length_b   1.000
_cell.length_c   1.000
_cell.angle_alpha   90.00
_cell.angle_beta   90.00
_cell.angle_gamma   90.00
#
_symmetry.space_group_name_H-M   'P 1'
#
loop_
_entity.id
_entity.type
_entity.pdbx_description
1 polymer ?
#
loop_
_entity_poly.entity_id
_entity_poly.type
_entity_poly.pdbx_seq_one_letter_code
_entity_poly.pdbx_strand_id
1 'polypeptide(L)'
;MDEMMFCYQCEQAANCTACTGKAGVCGKSAETADAQDKLTGALIGFATLLLDIGRPIRPPQALLLTEGLFTTITNVDFDPQTVAQLTDKVWKAKQEAFASASPAPAPVSDYDMQKLWQEPDPDRKSLCSFVLFGLRGMAAYSYHARVLGYTDGEIDLFFCTALRAIAQERDKDKLFQLVEDTGRMAYRVMAELDKANTGAFGDPEPVEVSLTIEKGPFIVISGHDLYDAKCLLEQTEGKGINVYTHSEMLPAHGYPELKKRFPHLKGNFGTAWQNQQREFEDIPAPVLFTTNCIMPLRPSYADRVFTTSVVSYPGVTHIGEDRDFSPVIAKALELGGYPEDTLIPGMNGGSVVATGFAHHAVLSHAEEIVQAVHEGAIRHFFLIGGCDGTRPSHRYYTCLLYTSDAADDK
;
A
#
# COMPACT_ATOMS: atom_id res chain seq x y z
N MET A 1 -8.03 -24.92 -22.24
CA MET A 1 -8.25 -25.44 -20.87
C MET A 1 -8.07 -24.23 -19.97
N ASP A 2 -9.12 -23.87 -19.20
CA ASP A 2 -8.97 -22.78 -18.22
C ASP A 2 -7.91 -23.20 -17.22
N GLU A 3 -6.81 -22.49 -17.17
CA GLU A 3 -5.69 -22.78 -16.29
C GLU A 3 -6.11 -22.47 -14.85
N MET A 4 -6.16 -23.49 -14.00
CA MET A 4 -6.51 -23.33 -12.58
C MET A 4 -5.36 -22.66 -11.88
N MET A 5 -5.62 -21.53 -11.21
CA MET A 5 -4.58 -20.80 -10.49
C MET A 5 -4.19 -21.48 -9.17
N PHE A 6 -3.01 -21.16 -8.68
CA PHE A 6 -2.65 -21.29 -7.26
C PHE A 6 -2.09 -19.96 -6.76
N CYS A 7 -2.67 -19.41 -5.70
CA CYS A 7 -2.16 -18.19 -5.07
C CYS A 7 -2.35 -18.25 -3.56
N TYR A 8 -1.23 -18.13 -2.84
CA TYR A 8 -1.20 -18.01 -1.37
C TYR A 8 -0.32 -16.81 -0.96
N GLN A 9 -0.56 -15.65 -1.57
CA GLN A 9 0.27 -14.46 -1.39
C GLN A 9 -0.26 -13.47 -0.35
N CYS A 10 -1.45 -13.71 0.19
CA CYS A 10 -2.05 -12.87 1.22
C CYS A 10 -2.99 -13.68 2.12
N GLU A 11 -3.37 -13.10 3.25
CA GLU A 11 -4.31 -13.70 4.21
C GLU A 11 -5.77 -13.76 3.69
N GLN A 12 -6.08 -13.03 2.59
CA GLN A 12 -7.40 -13.06 1.93
C GLN A 12 -7.65 -14.34 1.10
N ALA A 13 -6.66 -15.24 1.05
CA ALA A 13 -6.75 -16.48 0.28
C ALA A 13 -8.02 -17.28 0.58
N ALA A 14 -8.62 -17.89 -0.45
CA ALA A 14 -9.88 -18.62 -0.34
C ALA A 14 -9.78 -19.72 0.73
N ASN A 15 -10.78 -19.77 1.63
CA ASN A 15 -10.86 -20.74 2.73
C ASN A 15 -9.63 -20.75 3.67
N CYS A 16 -8.87 -19.66 3.73
CA CYS A 16 -7.61 -19.55 4.48
C CYS A 16 -6.56 -20.60 4.07
N THR A 17 -6.63 -21.12 2.83
CA THR A 17 -5.69 -22.11 2.30
C THR A 17 -4.98 -21.62 1.04
N ALA A 18 -5.71 -21.40 -0.06
CA ALA A 18 -5.18 -20.85 -1.30
C ALA A 18 -6.33 -20.44 -2.23
N CYS A 19 -6.08 -19.53 -3.15
CA CYS A 19 -6.97 -19.30 -4.30
C CYS A 19 -6.60 -20.30 -5.39
N THR A 20 -7.53 -21.21 -5.72
CA THR A 20 -7.34 -22.30 -6.70
C THR A 20 -8.39 -22.30 -7.81
N GLY A 21 -9.21 -21.24 -7.89
CA GLY A 21 -10.26 -21.08 -8.89
C GLY A 21 -9.78 -20.50 -10.23
N LYS A 22 -10.65 -19.81 -10.93
CA LYS A 22 -10.34 -19.07 -12.17
C LYS A 22 -9.69 -17.72 -11.89
N ALA A 23 -9.94 -17.14 -10.71
CA ALA A 23 -9.35 -15.90 -10.23
C ALA A 23 -9.17 -15.95 -8.72
N GLY A 24 -8.28 -15.11 -8.20
CA GLY A 24 -8.12 -14.88 -6.76
C GLY A 24 -9.35 -14.19 -6.16
N VAL A 25 -9.48 -14.24 -4.83
CA VAL A 25 -10.51 -13.48 -4.09
C VAL A 25 -10.45 -11.98 -4.41
N CYS A 26 -9.24 -11.45 -4.63
CA CYS A 26 -9.02 -10.05 -5.03
C CYS A 26 -9.31 -9.77 -6.50
N GLY A 27 -9.61 -10.80 -7.31
CA GLY A 27 -9.79 -10.68 -8.76
C GLY A 27 -8.53 -10.89 -9.61
N LYS A 28 -7.37 -11.18 -8.99
CA LYS A 28 -6.10 -11.46 -9.68
C LYS A 28 -6.21 -12.69 -10.57
N SER A 29 -5.62 -12.64 -11.78
CA SER A 29 -5.53 -13.77 -12.69
C SER A 29 -4.47 -14.79 -12.25
N ALA A 30 -4.54 -16.01 -12.81
CA ALA A 30 -3.50 -17.03 -12.62
C ALA A 30 -2.14 -16.53 -13.11
N GLU A 31 -2.08 -15.90 -14.28
CA GLU A 31 -0.87 -15.35 -14.89
C GLU A 31 -0.21 -14.31 -13.99
N THR A 32 -1.00 -13.38 -13.42
CA THR A 32 -0.48 -12.38 -12.49
C THR A 32 0.05 -13.01 -11.20
N ALA A 33 -0.65 -14.03 -10.66
CA ALA A 33 -0.20 -14.74 -9.47
C ALA A 33 1.15 -15.44 -9.69
N ASP A 34 1.30 -16.12 -10.82
CA ASP A 34 2.55 -16.79 -11.22
C ASP A 34 3.69 -15.79 -11.45
N ALA A 35 3.41 -14.68 -12.11
CA ALA A 35 4.40 -13.61 -12.31
C ALA A 35 4.89 -13.04 -10.96
N GLN A 36 4.00 -12.83 -10.00
CA GLN A 36 4.36 -12.35 -8.67
C GLN A 36 5.13 -13.39 -7.83
N ASP A 37 4.85 -14.68 -7.99
CA ASP A 37 5.66 -15.74 -7.39
C ASP A 37 7.08 -15.77 -7.98
N LYS A 38 7.20 -15.63 -9.31
CA LYS A 38 8.50 -15.52 -9.98
C LYS A 38 9.29 -14.30 -9.50
N LEU A 39 8.65 -13.14 -9.40
CA LEU A 39 9.26 -11.94 -8.87
C LEU A 39 9.73 -12.14 -7.43
N THR A 40 8.89 -12.72 -6.55
CA THR A 40 9.27 -13.01 -5.16
C THR A 40 10.48 -13.94 -5.10
N GLY A 41 10.51 -14.98 -5.92
CA GLY A 41 11.64 -15.89 -6.02
C GLY A 41 12.94 -15.23 -6.50
N ALA A 42 12.83 -14.32 -7.47
CA ALA A 42 13.96 -13.52 -7.97
C ALA A 42 14.49 -12.56 -6.89
N LEU A 43 13.61 -11.91 -6.11
CA LEU A 43 14.00 -11.06 -4.98
C LEU A 43 14.73 -11.83 -3.89
N ILE A 44 14.27 -13.03 -3.54
CA ILE A 44 14.96 -13.93 -2.59
C ILE A 44 16.36 -14.29 -3.11
N GLY A 45 16.47 -14.65 -4.38
CA GLY A 45 17.76 -14.95 -5.01
C GLY A 45 18.68 -13.72 -5.04
N PHE A 46 18.16 -12.55 -5.35
CA PHE A 46 18.92 -11.30 -5.36
C PHE A 46 19.40 -10.90 -3.96
N ALA A 47 18.52 -10.94 -2.96
CA ALA A 47 18.86 -10.65 -1.57
C ALA A 47 19.96 -11.62 -1.04
N THR A 48 19.86 -12.90 -1.37
CA THR A 48 20.88 -13.91 -1.02
C THR A 48 22.23 -13.56 -1.63
N LEU A 49 22.26 -13.21 -2.92
CA LEU A 49 23.49 -12.81 -3.60
C LEU A 49 24.12 -11.55 -2.97
N LEU A 50 23.32 -10.53 -2.63
CA LEU A 50 23.82 -9.31 -1.99
C LEU A 50 24.50 -9.59 -0.66
N LEU A 51 23.91 -10.49 0.15
CA LEU A 51 24.51 -10.93 1.42
C LEU A 51 25.80 -11.73 1.21
N ASP A 52 25.86 -12.61 0.20
CA ASP A 52 27.06 -13.40 -0.10
C ASP A 52 28.22 -12.53 -0.62
N ILE A 53 27.91 -11.42 -1.29
CA ILE A 53 28.90 -10.40 -1.68
C ILE A 53 29.46 -9.69 -0.46
N GLY A 54 28.69 -9.55 0.62
CA GLY A 54 29.13 -8.96 1.90
C GLY A 54 29.46 -7.47 1.86
N ARG A 55 28.95 -6.73 0.88
CA ARG A 55 29.10 -5.28 0.77
C ARG A 55 27.83 -4.57 1.24
N PRO A 56 27.90 -3.28 1.64
CA PRO A 56 26.71 -2.47 1.91
C PRO A 56 25.74 -2.48 0.73
N ILE A 57 24.45 -2.63 1.02
CA ILE A 57 23.38 -2.61 0.02
C ILE A 57 23.28 -1.18 -0.51
N ARG A 58 23.37 -1.03 -1.82
CA ARG A 58 23.30 0.28 -2.47
C ARG A 58 21.84 0.76 -2.58
N PRO A 59 21.57 2.07 -2.52
CA PRO A 59 20.21 2.60 -2.62
C PRO A 59 19.37 2.08 -3.80
N PRO A 60 19.90 1.94 -5.04
CA PRO A 60 19.13 1.35 -6.14
C PRO A 60 18.78 -0.13 -5.93
N GLN A 61 19.63 -0.90 -5.23
CA GLN A 61 19.37 -2.30 -4.92
C GLN A 61 18.28 -2.43 -3.86
N ALA A 62 18.34 -1.58 -2.83
CA ALA A 62 17.34 -1.52 -1.78
C ALA A 62 15.98 -1.04 -2.32
N LEU A 63 15.97 -0.02 -3.19
CA LEU A 63 14.75 0.42 -3.86
C LEU A 63 14.10 -0.72 -4.66
N LEU A 64 14.89 -1.46 -5.44
CA LEU A 64 14.37 -2.57 -6.26
C LEU A 64 13.78 -3.70 -5.40
N LEU A 65 14.38 -3.99 -4.23
CA LEU A 65 13.83 -4.96 -3.27
C LEU A 65 12.49 -4.48 -2.69
N THR A 66 12.40 -3.21 -2.29
CA THR A 66 11.18 -2.63 -1.71
C THR A 66 10.08 -2.49 -2.76
N GLU A 67 10.39 -1.99 -3.96
CA GLU A 67 9.45 -1.90 -5.08
C GLU A 67 8.89 -3.27 -5.47
N GLY A 68 9.77 -4.27 -5.61
CA GLY A 68 9.36 -5.62 -5.96
C GLY A 68 8.47 -6.28 -4.90
N LEU A 69 8.78 -6.15 -3.63
CA LEU A 69 7.94 -6.66 -2.55
C LEU A 69 6.60 -5.93 -2.49
N PHE A 70 6.59 -4.61 -2.63
CA PHE A 70 5.38 -3.79 -2.62
C PHE A 70 4.45 -4.16 -3.78
N THR A 71 4.97 -4.31 -4.99
CA THR A 71 4.21 -4.74 -6.19
C THR A 71 3.46 -6.06 -5.97
N THR A 72 3.97 -6.96 -5.12
CA THR A 72 3.34 -8.25 -4.84
C THR A 72 2.23 -8.20 -3.76
N ILE A 73 1.96 -7.06 -3.15
CA ILE A 73 0.84 -6.90 -2.22
C ILE A 73 -0.48 -7.09 -2.96
N THR A 74 -1.50 -7.59 -2.25
CA THR A 74 -2.84 -7.72 -2.82
C THR A 74 -3.42 -6.36 -3.19
N ASN A 75 -4.19 -6.29 -4.28
CA ASN A 75 -4.82 -5.05 -4.76
C ASN A 75 -3.83 -3.91 -5.11
N VAL A 76 -2.65 -4.27 -5.62
CA VAL A 76 -1.64 -3.33 -6.13
C VAL A 76 -1.46 -3.51 -7.64
N ASP A 77 -0.77 -4.55 -8.07
CA ASP A 77 -0.50 -4.79 -9.47
C ASP A 77 -1.27 -6.00 -9.98
N PHE A 78 -2.13 -5.76 -10.99
CA PHE A 78 -2.92 -6.76 -11.69
C PHE A 78 -2.38 -7.07 -13.08
N ASP A 79 -1.35 -6.33 -13.55
CA ASP A 79 -0.78 -6.51 -14.88
C ASP A 79 0.42 -7.45 -14.86
N PRO A 80 0.30 -8.69 -15.38
CA PRO A 80 1.40 -9.64 -15.40
C PRO A 80 2.60 -9.14 -16.22
N GLN A 81 2.39 -8.24 -17.19
CA GLN A 81 3.48 -7.70 -18.00
C GLN A 81 4.33 -6.73 -17.21
N THR A 82 3.73 -5.85 -16.42
CA THR A 82 4.44 -4.93 -15.51
C THR A 82 5.26 -5.72 -14.49
N VAL A 83 4.67 -6.75 -13.87
CA VAL A 83 5.37 -7.63 -12.93
C VAL A 83 6.55 -8.37 -13.59
N ALA A 84 6.39 -8.83 -14.83
CA ALA A 84 7.47 -9.48 -15.58
C ALA A 84 8.61 -8.51 -15.90
N GLN A 85 8.31 -7.27 -16.31
CA GLN A 85 9.32 -6.24 -16.55
C GLN A 85 10.11 -5.91 -15.27
N LEU A 86 9.45 -5.86 -14.13
CA LEU A 86 10.13 -5.67 -12.84
C LEU A 86 11.02 -6.86 -12.48
N THR A 87 10.59 -8.09 -12.78
CA THR A 87 11.41 -9.29 -12.63
C THR A 87 12.67 -9.22 -13.49
N ASP A 88 12.56 -8.74 -14.72
CA ASP A 88 13.72 -8.53 -15.62
C ASP A 88 14.69 -7.48 -15.05
N LYS A 89 14.19 -6.39 -14.46
CA LYS A 89 15.02 -5.42 -13.74
C LYS A 89 15.79 -6.07 -12.58
N VAL A 90 15.14 -6.95 -11.80
CA VAL A 90 15.78 -7.69 -10.71
C VAL A 90 16.88 -8.61 -11.23
N TRP A 91 16.63 -9.35 -12.30
CA TRP A 91 17.63 -10.24 -12.91
C TRP A 91 18.84 -9.45 -13.44
N LYS A 92 18.61 -8.34 -14.09
CA LYS A 92 19.68 -7.45 -14.55
C LYS A 92 20.52 -6.94 -13.38
N ALA A 93 19.91 -6.44 -12.33
CA ALA A 93 20.60 -5.96 -11.13
C ALA A 93 21.40 -7.09 -10.44
N LYS A 94 20.85 -8.30 -10.42
CA LYS A 94 21.51 -9.50 -9.90
C LYS A 94 22.76 -9.86 -10.72
N GLN A 95 22.67 -9.82 -12.05
CA GLN A 95 23.82 -10.05 -12.95
C GLN A 95 24.91 -8.98 -12.78
N GLU A 96 24.53 -7.71 -12.70
CA GLU A 96 25.46 -6.59 -12.46
C GLU A 96 26.16 -6.70 -11.10
N ALA A 97 25.42 -7.07 -10.05
CA ALA A 97 25.98 -7.29 -8.73
C ALA A 97 27.00 -8.46 -8.72
N PHE A 98 26.66 -9.56 -9.37
CA PHE A 98 27.54 -10.73 -9.51
C PHE A 98 28.82 -10.38 -10.28
N ALA A 99 28.69 -9.71 -11.43
CA ALA A 99 29.82 -9.34 -12.29
C ALA A 99 30.77 -8.33 -11.61
N SER A 100 30.27 -7.48 -10.72
CA SER A 100 31.08 -6.49 -9.98
C SER A 100 31.68 -7.01 -8.68
N ALA A 101 31.36 -8.24 -8.28
CA ALA A 101 31.87 -8.82 -7.04
C ALA A 101 33.30 -9.33 -7.18
N SER A 102 34.14 -9.06 -6.16
CA SER A 102 35.51 -9.58 -6.07
C SER A 102 35.84 -9.88 -4.61
N PRO A 103 36.10 -11.14 -4.25
CA PRO A 103 36.00 -12.33 -5.10
C PRO A 103 34.57 -12.59 -5.56
N ALA A 104 34.41 -13.33 -6.67
CA ALA A 104 33.10 -13.71 -7.16
C ALA A 104 32.46 -14.72 -6.19
N PRO A 105 31.21 -14.49 -5.74
CA PRO A 105 30.50 -15.47 -4.92
C PRO A 105 30.06 -16.70 -5.75
N ALA A 106 29.53 -17.71 -5.09
CA ALA A 106 28.87 -18.80 -5.80
C ALA A 106 27.61 -18.28 -6.54
N PRO A 107 27.26 -18.87 -7.70
CA PRO A 107 26.02 -18.53 -8.38
C PRO A 107 24.80 -18.81 -7.50
N VAL A 108 23.90 -17.84 -7.39
CA VAL A 108 22.66 -17.95 -6.62
C VAL A 108 21.47 -18.05 -7.57
N SER A 109 20.73 -19.16 -7.50
CA SER A 109 19.49 -19.36 -8.24
C SER A 109 18.33 -18.59 -7.59
N ASP A 110 17.29 -18.30 -8.36
CA ASP A 110 16.04 -17.79 -7.81
C ASP A 110 15.36 -18.88 -6.97
N TYR A 111 14.60 -18.45 -5.98
CA TYR A 111 13.88 -19.37 -5.12
C TYR A 111 12.56 -19.77 -5.79
N ASP A 112 12.31 -21.08 -5.82
CA ASP A 112 11.03 -21.58 -6.29
C ASP A 112 9.98 -21.47 -5.17
N MET A 113 9.02 -20.56 -5.32
CA MET A 113 7.97 -20.31 -4.33
C MET A 113 7.09 -21.54 -4.08
N GLN A 114 7.00 -22.48 -5.03
CA GLN A 114 6.27 -23.73 -4.80
C GLN A 114 6.85 -24.54 -3.64
N LYS A 115 8.15 -24.42 -3.37
CA LYS A 115 8.78 -25.06 -2.19
C LYS A 115 8.24 -24.55 -0.86
N LEU A 116 7.85 -23.26 -0.81
CA LEU A 116 7.19 -22.69 0.37
C LEU A 116 5.70 -23.09 0.40
N TRP A 117 5.00 -22.98 -0.73
CA TRP A 117 3.58 -23.28 -0.79
C TRP A 117 3.26 -24.77 -0.53
N GLN A 118 4.17 -25.66 -0.87
CA GLN A 118 4.08 -27.11 -0.67
C GLN A 118 4.88 -27.60 0.54
N GLU A 119 5.38 -26.70 1.39
CA GLU A 119 6.08 -27.06 2.63
C GLU A 119 5.21 -28.02 3.47
N PRO A 120 5.71 -29.24 3.78
CA PRO A 120 4.93 -30.23 4.51
C PRO A 120 4.80 -29.92 6.01
N ASP A 121 5.73 -29.17 6.59
CA ASP A 121 5.63 -28.71 7.99
C ASP A 121 4.75 -27.44 8.04
N PRO A 122 3.53 -27.54 8.62
CA PRO A 122 2.59 -26.43 8.65
C PRO A 122 3.10 -25.23 9.49
N ASP A 123 3.87 -25.49 10.54
CA ASP A 123 4.42 -24.42 11.38
C ASP A 123 5.45 -23.62 10.61
N ARG A 124 6.39 -24.31 9.93
CA ARG A 124 7.39 -23.66 9.10
C ARG A 124 6.74 -22.86 7.96
N LYS A 125 5.75 -23.45 7.28
CA LYS A 125 4.98 -22.76 6.24
C LYS A 125 4.35 -21.47 6.79
N SER A 126 3.70 -21.55 7.94
CA SER A 126 3.05 -20.42 8.57
C SER A 126 4.04 -19.32 8.98
N LEU A 127 5.15 -19.69 9.66
CA LEU A 127 6.17 -18.74 10.10
C LEU A 127 6.81 -18.01 8.91
N CYS A 128 7.22 -18.75 7.87
CA CYS A 128 7.77 -18.13 6.66
C CYS A 128 6.75 -17.22 5.94
N SER A 129 5.47 -17.60 5.93
CA SER A 129 4.41 -16.76 5.36
C SER A 129 4.19 -15.49 6.16
N PHE A 130 4.21 -15.53 7.49
CA PHE A 130 4.15 -14.33 8.34
C PHE A 130 5.30 -13.38 8.06
N VAL A 131 6.54 -13.91 8.00
CA VAL A 131 7.70 -13.09 7.65
C VAL A 131 7.50 -12.45 6.27
N LEU A 132 7.13 -13.23 5.25
CA LEU A 132 6.95 -12.71 3.90
C LEU A 132 5.87 -11.63 3.81
N PHE A 133 4.71 -11.82 4.47
CA PHE A 133 3.63 -10.85 4.49
C PHE A 133 4.05 -9.58 5.24
N GLY A 134 4.77 -9.74 6.36
CA GLY A 134 5.35 -8.62 7.11
C GLY A 134 6.33 -7.80 6.26
N LEU A 135 7.24 -8.48 5.54
CA LEU A 135 8.19 -7.82 4.64
C LEU A 135 7.49 -7.03 3.53
N ARG A 136 6.41 -7.55 2.96
CA ARG A 136 5.62 -6.83 1.95
C ARG A 136 5.01 -5.54 2.51
N GLY A 137 4.40 -5.60 3.70
CA GLY A 137 3.85 -4.43 4.38
C GLY A 137 4.94 -3.40 4.72
N MET A 138 6.08 -3.86 5.26
CA MET A 138 7.24 -3.00 5.51
C MET A 138 7.76 -2.34 4.23
N ALA A 139 7.78 -3.09 3.11
CA ALA A 139 8.26 -2.59 1.84
C ALA A 139 7.41 -1.42 1.33
N ALA A 140 6.09 -1.47 1.50
CA ALA A 140 5.20 -0.37 1.16
C ALA A 140 5.55 0.91 1.92
N TYR A 141 5.72 0.83 3.23
CA TYR A 141 6.11 1.98 4.05
C TYR A 141 7.51 2.49 3.74
N SER A 142 8.49 1.57 3.57
CA SER A 142 9.86 1.94 3.18
C SER A 142 9.91 2.58 1.80
N TYR A 143 9.08 2.14 0.83
CA TYR A 143 8.98 2.76 -0.49
C TYR A 143 8.53 4.22 -0.38
N HIS A 144 7.46 4.51 0.37
CA HIS A 144 6.99 5.87 0.58
C HIS A 144 8.02 6.78 1.28
N ALA A 145 8.74 6.25 2.26
CA ALA A 145 9.84 7.00 2.89
C ALA A 145 10.96 7.31 1.89
N ARG A 146 11.32 6.32 1.03
CA ARG A 146 12.38 6.46 0.02
C ARG A 146 12.08 7.50 -1.06
N VAL A 147 10.85 7.58 -1.54
CA VAL A 147 10.46 8.61 -2.52
C VAL A 147 10.58 10.03 -1.95
N LEU A 148 10.55 10.15 -0.61
CA LEU A 148 10.81 11.40 0.11
C LEU A 148 12.29 11.59 0.51
N GLY A 149 13.18 10.67 0.11
CA GLY A 149 14.62 10.75 0.36
C GLY A 149 15.07 10.16 1.70
N TYR A 150 14.21 9.47 2.43
CA TYR A 150 14.55 8.81 3.71
C TYR A 150 14.92 7.34 3.47
N THR A 151 16.04 6.92 4.06
CA THR A 151 16.55 5.53 3.91
C THR A 151 17.26 5.09 5.18
N ASP A 152 17.14 3.81 5.52
CA ASP A 152 17.79 3.20 6.66
C ASP A 152 18.49 1.89 6.24
N GLY A 153 19.82 1.85 6.37
CA GLY A 153 20.61 0.68 5.97
C GLY A 153 20.36 -0.57 6.80
N GLU A 154 19.88 -0.45 8.05
CA GLU A 154 19.51 -1.63 8.85
C GLU A 154 18.21 -2.25 8.35
N ILE A 155 17.25 -1.42 7.91
CA ILE A 155 16.03 -1.89 7.24
C ILE A 155 16.39 -2.62 5.95
N ASP A 156 17.31 -2.07 5.14
CA ASP A 156 17.75 -2.69 3.89
C ASP A 156 18.42 -4.04 4.11
N LEU A 157 19.28 -4.12 5.11
CA LEU A 157 19.94 -5.37 5.50
C LEU A 157 18.92 -6.39 6.03
N PHE A 158 17.92 -5.94 6.79
CA PHE A 158 16.88 -6.81 7.30
C PHE A 158 16.04 -7.43 6.18
N PHE A 159 15.64 -6.66 5.16
CA PHE A 159 14.97 -7.22 3.99
C PHE A 159 15.77 -8.38 3.37
N CYS A 160 17.06 -8.18 3.16
CA CYS A 160 17.90 -9.23 2.59
C CYS A 160 18.02 -10.45 3.49
N THR A 161 18.27 -10.27 4.79
CA THR A 161 18.45 -11.37 5.74
C THR A 161 17.19 -12.18 5.94
N ALA A 162 16.03 -11.52 6.03
CA ALA A 162 14.75 -12.18 6.19
C ALA A 162 14.32 -12.93 4.91
N LEU A 163 14.50 -12.33 3.72
CA LEU A 163 14.24 -13.02 2.45
C LEU A 163 15.10 -14.28 2.29
N ARG A 164 16.40 -14.23 2.61
CA ARG A 164 17.26 -15.41 2.60
C ARG A 164 16.80 -16.47 3.61
N ALA A 165 16.38 -16.05 4.80
CA ALA A 165 15.94 -16.98 5.84
C ALA A 165 14.67 -17.76 5.42
N ILE A 166 13.73 -17.14 4.72
CA ILE A 166 12.55 -17.82 4.15
C ILE A 166 12.96 -19.03 3.30
N ALA A 167 14.01 -18.89 2.50
CA ALA A 167 14.51 -19.97 1.64
C ALA A 167 15.33 -21.03 2.38
N GLN A 168 16.11 -20.64 3.39
CA GLN A 168 17.19 -21.47 3.93
C GLN A 168 16.98 -21.93 5.37
N GLU A 169 16.30 -21.15 6.23
CA GLU A 169 16.14 -21.50 7.65
C GLU A 169 15.16 -22.67 7.83
N ARG A 170 15.53 -23.64 8.67
CA ARG A 170 14.73 -24.83 8.99
C ARG A 170 14.38 -24.93 10.48
N ASP A 171 15.09 -24.20 11.32
CA ASP A 171 14.87 -24.16 12.75
C ASP A 171 13.64 -23.28 13.05
N LYS A 172 12.61 -23.86 13.65
CA LYS A 172 11.36 -23.17 13.96
C LYS A 172 11.51 -22.09 15.02
N ASP A 173 12.38 -22.27 16.00
CA ASP A 173 12.62 -21.28 17.04
C ASP A 173 13.26 -20.02 16.45
N LYS A 174 14.21 -20.21 15.50
CA LYS A 174 14.79 -19.09 14.76
C LYS A 174 13.78 -18.40 13.84
N LEU A 175 12.90 -19.16 13.20
CA LEU A 175 11.83 -18.58 12.38
C LEU A 175 10.82 -17.81 13.23
N PHE A 176 10.48 -18.33 14.41
CA PHE A 176 9.63 -17.61 15.37
C PHE A 176 10.29 -16.29 15.81
N GLN A 177 11.57 -16.33 16.18
CA GLN A 177 12.33 -15.12 16.49
C GLN A 177 12.35 -14.13 15.31
N LEU A 178 12.47 -14.63 14.07
CA LEU A 178 12.44 -13.78 12.87
C LEU A 178 11.06 -13.12 12.66
N VAL A 179 9.95 -13.77 13.03
CA VAL A 179 8.61 -13.15 13.03
C VAL A 179 8.57 -11.98 14.02
N GLU A 180 9.10 -12.16 15.24
CA GLU A 180 9.17 -11.07 16.22
C GLU A 180 10.08 -9.93 15.74
N ASP A 181 11.23 -10.27 15.15
CA ASP A 181 12.16 -9.27 14.61
C ASP A 181 11.54 -8.51 13.42
N THR A 182 10.72 -9.19 12.61
CA THR A 182 9.93 -8.55 11.55
C THR A 182 8.96 -7.52 12.14
N GLY A 183 8.29 -7.84 13.25
CA GLY A 183 7.42 -6.89 13.96
C GLY A 183 8.19 -5.68 14.51
N ARG A 184 9.36 -5.89 15.13
CA ARG A 184 10.22 -4.79 15.62
C ARG A 184 10.71 -3.90 14.48
N MET A 185 11.09 -4.52 13.37
CA MET A 185 11.56 -3.77 12.19
C MET A 185 10.41 -3.03 11.50
N ALA A 186 9.20 -3.60 11.47
CA ALA A 186 8.01 -2.91 10.97
C ALA A 186 7.72 -1.63 11.75
N TYR A 187 7.86 -1.66 13.08
CA TYR A 187 7.76 -0.46 13.91
C TYR A 187 8.80 0.61 13.51
N ARG A 188 10.06 0.20 13.27
CA ARG A 188 11.13 1.11 12.83
C ARG A 188 10.82 1.74 11.45
N VAL A 189 10.31 0.94 10.53
CA VAL A 189 9.91 1.41 9.19
C VAL A 189 8.76 2.41 9.27
N MET A 190 7.76 2.15 10.14
CA MET A 190 6.67 3.10 10.36
C MET A 190 7.16 4.42 10.95
N ALA A 191 8.11 4.38 11.90
CA ALA A 191 8.72 5.58 12.46
C ALA A 191 9.54 6.36 11.41
N GLU A 192 10.21 5.67 10.49
CA GLU A 192 10.91 6.30 9.35
C GLU A 192 9.92 7.00 8.41
N LEU A 193 8.81 6.34 8.07
CA LEU A 193 7.77 6.92 7.24
C LEU A 193 7.10 8.14 7.90
N ASP A 194 6.79 8.05 9.19
CA ASP A 194 6.24 9.17 9.96
C ASP A 194 7.18 10.38 9.90
N LYS A 195 8.48 10.16 10.15
CA LYS A 195 9.50 11.20 10.03
C LYS A 195 9.61 11.76 8.60
N ALA A 196 9.49 10.92 7.58
CA ALA A 196 9.54 11.34 6.19
C ALA A 196 8.32 12.21 5.83
N ASN A 197 7.13 11.76 6.19
CA ASN A 197 5.89 12.48 5.92
C ASN A 197 5.81 13.81 6.69
N THR A 198 6.09 13.80 7.99
CA THR A 198 6.05 15.02 8.81
C THR A 198 7.14 15.99 8.41
N GLY A 199 8.33 15.50 8.04
CA GLY A 199 9.42 16.32 7.51
C GLY A 199 9.13 16.97 6.17
N ALA A 200 8.36 16.30 5.30
CA ALA A 200 8.02 16.80 3.97
C ALA A 200 6.73 17.65 3.94
N PHE A 201 5.75 17.33 4.81
CA PHE A 201 4.41 17.89 4.72
C PHE A 201 3.94 18.58 6.00
N GLY A 202 4.76 18.61 7.06
CA GLY A 202 4.44 19.13 8.39
C GLY A 202 3.67 18.12 9.25
N ASP A 203 3.57 18.40 10.55
CA ASP A 203 2.79 17.58 11.46
C ASP A 203 1.30 17.68 11.14
N PRO A 204 0.58 16.55 11.03
CA PRO A 204 -0.85 16.57 10.79
C PRO A 204 -1.63 17.32 11.87
N GLU A 205 -2.56 18.17 11.43
CA GLU A 205 -3.47 18.94 12.28
C GLU A 205 -4.90 18.40 12.15
N PRO A 206 -5.68 18.31 13.23
CA PRO A 206 -7.09 17.94 13.16
C PRO A 206 -7.87 18.86 12.21
N VAL A 207 -8.60 18.26 11.27
CA VAL A 207 -9.35 19.00 10.26
C VAL A 207 -10.64 18.27 9.90
N GLU A 208 -11.71 19.05 9.68
CA GLU A 208 -12.92 18.56 9.04
C GLU A 208 -12.80 18.62 7.53
N VAL A 209 -13.21 17.56 6.86
CA VAL A 209 -13.11 17.37 5.42
C VAL A 209 -14.50 17.19 4.83
N SER A 210 -14.87 18.05 3.89
CA SER A 210 -16.18 18.02 3.23
C SER A 210 -16.33 16.78 2.34
N LEU A 211 -17.53 16.22 2.31
CA LEU A 211 -17.95 15.17 1.39
C LEU A 211 -18.82 15.74 0.23
N THR A 212 -18.92 17.06 0.13
CA THR A 212 -19.58 17.72 -1.00
C THR A 212 -18.57 17.97 -2.11
N ILE A 213 -18.86 17.45 -3.29
CA ILE A 213 -18.09 17.69 -4.50
C ILE A 213 -18.63 18.96 -5.15
N GLU A 214 -17.80 19.98 -5.24
CA GLU A 214 -18.16 21.25 -5.90
C GLU A 214 -18.37 21.01 -7.41
N LYS A 215 -19.28 21.74 -8.01
CA LYS A 215 -19.52 21.72 -9.46
C LYS A 215 -18.26 22.02 -10.27
N GLY A 216 -18.14 21.41 -11.43
CA GLY A 216 -17.05 21.63 -12.36
C GLY A 216 -16.02 20.52 -12.35
N PRO A 217 -14.92 20.64 -13.13
CA PRO A 217 -13.92 19.59 -13.31
C PRO A 217 -13.25 19.22 -12.00
N PHE A 218 -13.08 17.91 -11.77
CA PHE A 218 -12.36 17.42 -10.60
C PHE A 218 -11.61 16.14 -10.91
N ILE A 219 -10.68 15.77 -10.03
CA ILE A 219 -9.91 14.52 -10.03
C ILE A 219 -10.11 13.85 -8.68
N VAL A 220 -10.29 12.53 -8.69
CA VAL A 220 -10.25 11.71 -7.47
C VAL A 220 -8.90 11.02 -7.41
N ILE A 221 -8.17 11.19 -6.29
CA ILE A 221 -6.91 10.51 -6.01
C ILE A 221 -7.10 9.48 -4.89
N SER A 222 -6.71 8.24 -5.15
CA SER A 222 -6.84 7.12 -4.22
C SER A 222 -5.49 6.43 -3.99
N GLY A 223 -5.29 5.85 -2.83
CA GLY A 223 -4.05 5.19 -2.41
C GLY A 223 -3.42 5.86 -1.19
N HIS A 224 -2.09 5.82 -1.08
CA HIS A 224 -1.39 6.28 0.12
C HIS A 224 -0.24 7.26 -0.17
N ASP A 225 0.17 7.43 -1.44
CA ASP A 225 1.37 8.19 -1.78
C ASP A 225 1.11 9.70 -1.71
N LEU A 226 1.63 10.34 -0.65
CA LEU A 226 1.52 11.79 -0.45
C LEU A 226 2.41 12.58 -1.42
N TYR A 227 3.50 11.98 -1.91
CA TYR A 227 4.36 12.65 -2.89
C TYR A 227 3.68 12.74 -4.25
N ASP A 228 3.02 11.67 -4.70
CA ASP A 228 2.19 11.69 -5.92
C ASP A 228 1.03 12.68 -5.78
N ALA A 229 0.38 12.73 -4.59
CA ALA A 229 -0.67 13.70 -4.30
C ALA A 229 -0.15 15.14 -4.42
N LYS A 230 1.03 15.44 -3.87
CA LYS A 230 1.68 16.75 -3.99
C LYS A 230 1.97 17.08 -5.47
N CYS A 231 2.57 16.17 -6.22
CA CYS A 231 2.89 16.38 -7.64
C CYS A 231 1.63 16.65 -8.48
N LEU A 232 0.52 15.94 -8.20
CA LEU A 232 -0.76 16.19 -8.85
C LEU A 232 -1.30 17.59 -8.49
N LEU A 233 -1.26 17.96 -7.22
CA LEU A 233 -1.72 19.27 -6.75
C LEU A 233 -0.91 20.42 -7.37
N GLU A 234 0.41 20.30 -7.46
CA GLU A 234 1.27 21.27 -8.14
C GLU A 234 0.90 21.42 -9.63
N GLN A 235 0.60 20.33 -10.32
CA GLN A 235 0.25 20.35 -11.74
C GLN A 235 -1.18 20.82 -12.02
N THR A 236 -2.10 20.73 -11.06
CA THR A 236 -3.49 21.18 -11.18
C THR A 236 -3.71 22.60 -10.71
N GLU A 237 -2.72 23.24 -10.06
CA GLU A 237 -2.82 24.61 -9.55
C GLU A 237 -3.17 25.58 -10.67
N GLY A 238 -4.19 26.42 -10.42
CA GLY A 238 -4.65 27.44 -11.38
C GLY A 238 -5.37 26.93 -12.63
N LYS A 239 -5.63 25.61 -12.75
CA LYS A 239 -6.30 25.02 -13.93
C LYS A 239 -7.84 24.92 -13.80
N GLY A 240 -8.42 25.40 -12.69
CA GLY A 240 -9.85 25.31 -12.47
C GLY A 240 -10.34 23.87 -12.20
N ILE A 241 -9.46 23.01 -11.71
CA ILE A 241 -9.74 21.62 -11.35
C ILE A 241 -9.62 21.47 -9.85
N ASN A 242 -10.64 20.89 -9.22
CA ASN A 242 -10.60 20.50 -7.82
C ASN A 242 -10.05 19.06 -7.67
N VAL A 243 -9.36 18.79 -6.56
CA VAL A 243 -8.86 17.46 -6.22
C VAL A 243 -9.58 16.97 -4.97
N TYR A 244 -10.05 15.73 -5.03
CA TYR A 244 -10.69 15.02 -3.92
C TYR A 244 -9.93 13.77 -3.61
N THR A 245 -9.68 13.52 -2.32
CA THR A 245 -9.13 12.25 -1.86
C THR A 245 -10.20 11.16 -1.89
N HIS A 246 -9.77 9.90 -1.90
CA HIS A 246 -10.65 8.75 -1.73
C HIS A 246 -10.03 7.78 -0.74
N SER A 247 -10.87 7.21 0.15
CA SER A 247 -10.50 6.16 1.07
C SER A 247 -9.26 6.53 1.92
N GLU A 248 -8.19 5.78 1.83
CA GLU A 248 -6.99 5.91 2.68
C GLU A 248 -6.09 7.10 2.31
N MET A 249 -6.41 7.86 1.27
CA MET A 249 -5.79 9.16 0.98
C MET A 249 -6.38 10.30 1.84
N LEU A 250 -7.49 10.08 2.56
CA LEU A 250 -8.12 11.07 3.43
C LEU A 250 -7.13 11.79 4.38
N PRO A 251 -6.14 11.11 5.01
CA PRO A 251 -5.17 11.76 5.88
C PRO A 251 -4.35 12.89 5.23
N ALA A 252 -4.26 12.95 3.90
CA ALA A 252 -3.59 14.05 3.19
C ALA A 252 -4.11 15.44 3.59
N HIS A 253 -5.39 15.54 3.96
CA HIS A 253 -5.99 16.79 4.42
C HIS A 253 -5.47 17.28 5.77
N GLY A 254 -4.91 16.41 6.60
CA GLY A 254 -4.29 16.78 7.87
C GLY A 254 -2.93 17.46 7.73
N TYR A 255 -2.22 17.24 6.61
CA TYR A 255 -0.88 17.76 6.41
C TYR A 255 -0.91 19.23 5.93
N PRO A 256 -0.31 20.19 6.71
CA PRO A 256 -0.36 21.61 6.41
C PRO A 256 0.17 21.97 5.03
N GLU A 257 1.30 21.39 4.61
CA GLU A 257 1.96 21.66 3.33
C GLU A 257 1.16 21.14 2.12
N LEU A 258 0.14 20.32 2.34
CA LEU A 258 -0.81 19.91 1.31
C LEU A 258 -2.07 20.76 1.40
N LYS A 259 -2.76 20.75 2.55
CA LYS A 259 -4.08 21.38 2.69
C LYS A 259 -4.05 22.91 2.66
N LYS A 260 -3.08 23.54 3.35
CA LYS A 260 -2.99 25.02 3.41
C LYS A 260 -2.43 25.61 2.13
N ARG A 261 -1.47 24.90 1.49
CA ARG A 261 -0.82 25.36 0.27
C ARG A 261 -1.71 25.22 -0.97
N PHE A 262 -2.52 24.16 -1.03
CA PHE A 262 -3.33 23.85 -2.20
C PHE A 262 -4.83 23.93 -1.91
N PRO A 263 -5.44 25.14 -1.99
CA PRO A 263 -6.85 25.34 -1.66
C PRO A 263 -7.83 24.58 -2.56
N HIS A 264 -7.37 24.03 -3.69
CA HIS A 264 -8.14 23.17 -4.58
C HIS A 264 -8.10 21.68 -4.17
N LEU A 265 -7.37 21.32 -3.12
CA LEU A 265 -7.58 20.05 -2.38
C LEU A 265 -8.83 20.23 -1.52
N LYS A 266 -10.02 19.90 -2.06
CA LYS A 266 -11.31 20.35 -1.50
C LYS A 266 -11.85 19.44 -0.40
N GLY A 267 -11.97 18.16 -0.70
CA GLY A 267 -12.66 17.22 0.18
C GLY A 267 -12.34 15.78 -0.13
N ASN A 268 -13.20 14.89 0.36
CA ASN A 268 -13.07 13.45 0.13
C ASN A 268 -14.28 12.94 -0.66
N PHE A 269 -14.01 12.07 -1.63
CA PHE A 269 -15.00 11.41 -2.46
C PHE A 269 -15.26 10.01 -1.93
N GLY A 270 -16.51 9.67 -1.67
CA GLY A 270 -16.90 8.33 -1.26
C GLY A 270 -16.40 7.94 0.14
N THR A 271 -16.25 6.64 0.35
CA THR A 271 -16.02 6.04 1.65
C THR A 271 -14.76 5.16 1.66
N ALA A 272 -14.91 3.84 1.92
CA ALA A 272 -13.79 2.91 1.98
C ALA A 272 -13.52 2.27 0.61
N TRP A 273 -12.27 1.86 0.37
CA TRP A 273 -11.82 1.27 -0.89
C TRP A 273 -12.67 0.10 -1.38
N GLN A 274 -13.28 -0.66 -0.47
CA GLN A 274 -14.17 -1.78 -0.80
C GLN A 274 -15.43 -1.35 -1.56
N ASN A 275 -15.82 -0.09 -1.44
CA ASN A 275 -17.01 0.48 -2.05
C ASN A 275 -16.75 1.12 -3.43
N GLN A 276 -15.49 1.21 -3.87
CA GLN A 276 -15.07 1.93 -5.08
C GLN A 276 -15.83 1.52 -6.34
N GLN A 277 -16.14 0.24 -6.51
CA GLN A 277 -16.86 -0.25 -7.69
C GLN A 277 -18.29 0.31 -7.81
N ARG A 278 -18.91 0.69 -6.70
CA ARG A 278 -20.21 1.34 -6.67
C ARG A 278 -20.06 2.86 -6.70
N GLU A 279 -19.10 3.39 -5.97
CA GLU A 279 -18.89 4.82 -5.79
C GLU A 279 -18.37 5.50 -7.06
N PHE A 280 -17.60 4.79 -7.88
CA PHE A 280 -17.07 5.30 -9.15
C PHE A 280 -17.99 5.00 -10.35
N GLU A 281 -19.15 4.37 -10.13
CA GLU A 281 -20.09 4.10 -11.22
C GLU A 281 -20.53 5.43 -11.86
N ASP A 282 -20.30 5.56 -13.18
CA ASP A 282 -20.60 6.75 -13.98
C ASP A 282 -20.03 8.09 -13.44
N ILE A 283 -18.97 8.03 -12.62
CA ILE A 283 -18.32 9.24 -12.09
C ILE A 283 -17.87 10.16 -13.23
N PRO A 284 -18.24 11.47 -13.23
CA PRO A 284 -17.84 12.42 -14.27
C PRO A 284 -16.43 12.99 -14.07
N ALA A 285 -15.48 12.18 -13.62
CA ALA A 285 -14.10 12.59 -13.30
C ALA A 285 -13.12 11.43 -13.48
N PRO A 286 -11.85 11.70 -13.78
CA PRO A 286 -10.81 10.67 -13.71
C PRO A 286 -10.51 10.28 -12.28
N VAL A 287 -10.12 8.99 -12.11
CA VAL A 287 -9.65 8.42 -10.85
C VAL A 287 -8.19 8.01 -11.02
N LEU A 288 -7.30 8.58 -10.20
CA LEU A 288 -5.88 8.24 -10.16
C LEU A 288 -5.60 7.35 -8.95
N PHE A 289 -5.12 6.14 -9.21
CA PHE A 289 -4.60 5.24 -8.17
C PHE A 289 -3.09 5.39 -8.06
N THR A 290 -2.60 5.71 -6.88
CA THR A 290 -1.17 5.92 -6.61
C THR A 290 -0.50 4.69 -6.00
N THR A 291 -1.27 3.87 -5.28
CA THR A 291 -0.82 2.64 -4.64
C THR A 291 -1.97 1.63 -4.57
N ASN A 292 -1.94 0.70 -3.58
CA ASN A 292 -3.09 -0.16 -3.28
C ASN A 292 -4.29 0.72 -2.82
N CYS A 293 -5.44 0.38 -2.83
CA CYS A 293 -6.25 -0.80 -2.99
C CYS A 293 -7.08 -0.71 -4.28
N ILE A 294 -6.50 -0.88 -5.43
CA ILE A 294 -7.29 -0.97 -6.66
C ILE A 294 -8.08 -2.30 -6.67
N MET A 295 -9.30 -2.27 -7.16
CA MET A 295 -10.14 -3.45 -7.36
C MET A 295 -10.36 -3.67 -8.87
N PRO A 296 -10.83 -4.87 -9.29
CA PRO A 296 -11.23 -5.09 -10.67
C PRO A 296 -12.17 -4.00 -11.16
N LEU A 297 -11.80 -3.37 -12.27
CA LEU A 297 -12.50 -2.21 -12.80
C LEU A 297 -13.83 -2.62 -13.45
N ARG A 298 -14.84 -1.75 -13.36
CA ARG A 298 -16.10 -1.91 -14.07
C ARG A 298 -16.11 -1.09 -15.35
N PRO A 299 -16.79 -1.56 -16.42
CA PRO A 299 -16.90 -0.85 -17.69
C PRO A 299 -17.43 0.59 -17.56
N SER A 300 -18.25 0.88 -16.54
CA SER A 300 -18.88 2.19 -16.32
C SER A 300 -17.87 3.31 -15.98
N TYR A 301 -16.63 2.95 -15.55
CA TYR A 301 -15.61 3.96 -15.20
C TYR A 301 -14.18 3.59 -15.63
N ALA A 302 -13.95 2.42 -16.21
CA ALA A 302 -12.59 1.95 -16.55
C ALA A 302 -11.86 2.87 -17.52
N ASP A 303 -12.57 3.56 -18.42
CA ASP A 303 -12.02 4.48 -19.42
C ASP A 303 -11.47 5.80 -18.85
N ARG A 304 -11.66 6.04 -17.54
CA ARG A 304 -11.23 7.24 -16.82
C ARG A 304 -10.35 6.94 -15.63
N VAL A 305 -9.88 5.69 -15.51
CA VAL A 305 -8.92 5.28 -14.48
C VAL A 305 -7.49 5.46 -15.00
N PHE A 306 -6.64 5.93 -14.10
CA PHE A 306 -5.20 6.06 -14.29
C PHE A 306 -4.47 5.44 -13.11
N THR A 307 -3.27 4.93 -13.34
CA THR A 307 -2.41 4.37 -12.31
C THR A 307 -1.04 5.04 -12.34
N THR A 308 -0.33 5.02 -11.22
CA THR A 308 1.05 5.48 -11.12
C THR A 308 1.82 4.68 -10.08
N SER A 309 3.13 4.88 -9.96
CA SER A 309 3.99 4.19 -8.99
C SER A 309 3.97 2.67 -9.20
N VAL A 310 3.73 1.89 -8.16
CA VAL A 310 3.72 0.41 -8.20
C VAL A 310 2.35 -0.18 -8.57
N VAL A 311 1.32 0.64 -8.69
CA VAL A 311 0.00 0.14 -9.03
C VAL A 311 -0.18 0.07 -10.54
N SER A 312 -0.69 -1.05 -11.03
CA SER A 312 -0.94 -1.27 -12.45
C SER A 312 -2.18 -2.13 -12.66
N TYR A 313 -2.84 -1.91 -13.79
CA TYR A 313 -4.00 -2.69 -14.20
C TYR A 313 -4.03 -2.84 -15.73
N PRO A 314 -4.33 -4.03 -16.27
CA PRO A 314 -4.34 -4.26 -17.71
C PRO A 314 -5.24 -3.29 -18.48
N GLY A 315 -4.66 -2.64 -19.50
CA GLY A 315 -5.40 -1.71 -20.37
C GLY A 315 -5.66 -0.33 -19.78
N VAL A 316 -5.13 -0.02 -18.60
CA VAL A 316 -5.20 1.30 -17.97
C VAL A 316 -3.96 2.12 -18.29
N THR A 317 -4.14 3.43 -18.52
CA THR A 317 -3.01 4.34 -18.69
C THR A 317 -2.22 4.47 -17.41
N HIS A 318 -0.95 4.05 -17.45
CA HIS A 318 0.00 4.19 -16.34
C HIS A 318 0.83 5.45 -16.51
N ILE A 319 0.90 6.28 -15.46
CA ILE A 319 1.75 7.46 -15.40
C ILE A 319 3.13 7.03 -14.90
N GLY A 320 4.16 7.32 -15.66
CA GLY A 320 5.54 6.90 -15.40
C GLY A 320 6.22 7.61 -14.24
N GLU A 321 7.51 7.30 -14.07
CA GLU A 321 8.35 7.85 -13.00
C GLU A 321 8.52 9.39 -13.10
N ASP A 322 8.29 9.97 -14.27
CA ASP A 322 8.29 11.43 -14.51
C ASP A 322 7.09 12.15 -13.90
N ARG A 323 6.06 11.39 -13.48
CA ARG A 323 4.83 11.92 -12.89
C ARG A 323 4.16 13.01 -13.71
N ASP A 324 4.16 12.86 -15.03
CA ASP A 324 3.40 13.75 -15.91
C ASP A 324 1.91 13.41 -15.85
N PHE A 325 1.16 14.14 -15.02
CA PHE A 325 -0.28 13.98 -14.85
C PHE A 325 -1.12 14.72 -15.92
N SER A 326 -0.50 15.22 -16.99
CA SER A 326 -1.22 15.89 -18.09
C SER A 326 -2.37 15.05 -18.67
N PRO A 327 -2.26 13.71 -18.83
CA PRO A 327 -3.38 12.90 -19.31
C PRO A 327 -4.57 12.89 -18.34
N VAL A 328 -4.32 12.85 -17.03
CA VAL A 328 -5.35 12.87 -15.98
C VAL A 328 -6.06 14.23 -15.99
N ILE A 329 -5.27 15.31 -16.08
CA ILE A 329 -5.77 16.69 -16.15
C ILE A 329 -6.63 16.90 -17.40
N ALA A 330 -6.17 16.44 -18.56
CA ALA A 330 -6.93 16.53 -19.81
C ALA A 330 -8.28 15.79 -19.71
N LYS A 331 -8.28 14.60 -19.11
CA LYS A 331 -9.48 13.81 -18.89
C LYS A 331 -10.47 14.50 -17.93
N ALA A 332 -9.98 15.16 -16.88
CA ALA A 332 -10.84 15.94 -15.97
C ALA A 332 -11.53 17.11 -16.68
N LEU A 333 -10.82 17.83 -17.53
CA LEU A 333 -11.38 18.91 -18.33
C LEU A 333 -12.36 18.41 -19.39
N GLU A 334 -12.09 17.26 -20.02
CA GLU A 334 -12.98 16.61 -20.98
C GLU A 334 -14.31 16.22 -20.34
N LEU A 335 -14.27 15.58 -19.16
CA LEU A 335 -15.46 15.10 -18.46
C LEU A 335 -16.29 16.22 -17.82
N GLY A 336 -15.64 17.33 -17.42
CA GLY A 336 -16.29 18.54 -16.96
C GLY A 336 -16.87 18.50 -15.54
N GLY A 337 -16.91 17.35 -14.89
CA GLY A 337 -17.41 17.18 -13.52
C GLY A 337 -18.92 17.25 -13.36
N TYR A 338 -19.38 17.40 -12.12
CA TYR A 338 -20.80 17.57 -11.84
C TYR A 338 -21.32 18.96 -12.23
N PRO A 339 -22.56 19.07 -12.72
CA PRO A 339 -23.16 20.37 -13.11
C PRO A 339 -23.56 21.23 -11.91
N GLU A 340 -23.68 20.65 -10.72
CA GLU A 340 -24.02 21.29 -9.46
C GLU A 340 -23.27 20.62 -8.30
N ASP A 341 -23.20 21.32 -7.15
CA ASP A 341 -22.59 20.77 -5.94
C ASP A 341 -23.31 19.48 -5.51
N THR A 342 -22.56 18.40 -5.37
CA THR A 342 -23.12 17.07 -5.17
C THR A 342 -22.58 16.46 -3.87
N LEU A 343 -23.46 16.15 -2.93
CA LEU A 343 -23.09 15.45 -1.70
C LEU A 343 -22.95 13.96 -1.96
N ILE A 344 -21.76 13.42 -1.65
CA ILE A 344 -21.51 11.97 -1.58
C ILE A 344 -21.46 11.60 -0.09
N PRO A 345 -22.57 11.12 0.49
CA PRO A 345 -22.67 10.96 1.93
C PRO A 345 -21.70 9.91 2.47
N GLY A 346 -21.15 10.15 3.65
CA GLY A 346 -20.35 9.16 4.38
C GLY A 346 -21.16 7.92 4.78
N MET A 347 -20.49 6.90 5.30
CA MET A 347 -21.14 5.64 5.69
C MET A 347 -22.27 5.83 6.70
N ASN A 348 -22.19 6.85 7.55
CA ASN A 348 -23.22 7.21 8.54
C ASN A 348 -24.20 8.28 8.01
N GLY A 349 -24.19 8.60 6.72
CA GLY A 349 -25.07 9.62 6.12
C GLY A 349 -24.58 11.07 6.36
N GLY A 350 -23.42 11.27 6.99
CA GLY A 350 -22.86 12.60 7.24
C GLY A 350 -22.31 13.27 5.98
N SER A 351 -22.12 14.59 6.06
CA SER A 351 -21.54 15.44 5.00
C SER A 351 -20.09 15.84 5.25
N VAL A 352 -19.54 15.46 6.39
CA VAL A 352 -18.19 15.81 6.85
C VAL A 352 -17.56 14.59 7.51
N VAL A 353 -16.25 14.44 7.35
CA VAL A 353 -15.41 13.48 8.10
C VAL A 353 -14.22 14.22 8.71
N ALA A 354 -13.65 13.69 9.78
CA ALA A 354 -12.50 14.28 10.46
C ALA A 354 -11.25 13.42 10.27
N THR A 355 -10.09 14.08 10.18
CA THR A 355 -8.77 13.44 10.10
C THR A 355 -7.70 14.33 10.75
N GLY A 356 -6.42 13.92 10.73
CA GLY A 356 -5.29 14.72 11.22
C GLY A 356 -4.92 14.49 12.69
N PHE A 357 -5.50 13.48 13.35
CA PHE A 357 -5.20 13.11 14.73
C PHE A 357 -3.94 12.22 14.80
N ALA A 358 -2.79 12.77 14.41
CA ALA A 358 -1.50 12.07 14.50
C ALA A 358 -0.82 12.29 15.86
N HIS A 359 0.38 11.72 16.04
CA HIS A 359 1.09 11.73 17.33
C HIS A 359 1.27 13.13 17.91
N HIS A 360 1.59 14.14 17.10
CA HIS A 360 1.77 15.51 17.57
C HIS A 360 0.47 16.09 18.16
N ALA A 361 -0.66 15.91 17.48
CA ALA A 361 -1.96 16.36 17.95
C ALA A 361 -2.36 15.63 19.25
N VAL A 362 -2.15 14.32 19.35
CA VAL A 362 -2.47 13.54 20.56
C VAL A 362 -1.56 13.95 21.72
N LEU A 363 -0.25 14.07 21.49
CA LEU A 363 0.71 14.43 22.54
C LEU A 363 0.54 15.86 23.05
N SER A 364 0.01 16.79 22.23
CA SER A 364 -0.31 18.14 22.68
C SER A 364 -1.41 18.20 23.74
N HIS A 365 -2.25 17.14 23.84
CA HIS A 365 -3.29 16.95 24.85
C HIS A 365 -2.93 15.87 25.89
N ALA A 366 -1.66 15.48 26.02
CA ALA A 366 -1.25 14.36 26.87
C ALA A 366 -1.66 14.55 28.34
N GLU A 367 -1.54 15.77 28.90
CA GLU A 367 -1.91 16.04 30.28
C GLU A 367 -3.42 15.85 30.50
N GLU A 368 -4.26 16.35 29.58
CA GLU A 368 -5.73 16.21 29.64
C GLU A 368 -6.13 14.74 29.53
N ILE A 369 -5.50 13.98 28.63
CA ILE A 369 -5.73 12.53 28.45
C ILE A 369 -5.35 11.77 29.72
N VAL A 370 -4.19 12.03 30.31
CA VAL A 370 -3.73 11.40 31.56
C VAL A 370 -4.67 11.74 32.70
N GLN A 371 -5.12 12.98 32.80
CA GLN A 371 -6.10 13.40 33.81
C GLN A 371 -7.42 12.64 33.65
N ALA A 372 -7.96 12.52 32.42
CA ALA A 372 -9.18 11.78 32.12
C ALA A 372 -9.06 10.28 32.47
N VAL A 373 -7.88 9.68 32.29
CA VAL A 373 -7.61 8.31 32.73
C VAL A 373 -7.63 8.20 34.27
N HIS A 374 -6.98 9.14 34.98
CA HIS A 374 -6.99 9.15 36.44
C HIS A 374 -8.39 9.37 37.04
N GLU A 375 -9.23 10.15 36.39
CA GLU A 375 -10.60 10.41 36.77
C GLU A 375 -11.56 9.25 36.39
N GLY A 376 -11.08 8.27 35.60
CA GLY A 376 -11.87 7.15 35.11
C GLY A 376 -12.85 7.50 33.99
N ALA A 377 -12.69 8.70 33.41
CA ALA A 377 -13.45 9.11 32.22
C ALA A 377 -13.00 8.33 30.97
N ILE A 378 -11.71 8.04 30.86
CA ILE A 378 -11.14 7.13 29.85
C ILE A 378 -10.79 5.82 30.55
N ARG A 379 -11.41 4.72 30.14
CA ARG A 379 -11.19 3.39 30.70
C ARG A 379 -10.35 2.49 29.82
N HIS A 380 -10.46 2.64 28.49
CA HIS A 380 -9.80 1.79 27.52
C HIS A 380 -9.29 2.61 26.32
N PHE A 381 -8.18 2.15 25.73
CA PHE A 381 -7.69 2.58 24.44
C PHE A 381 -7.74 1.41 23.48
N PHE A 382 -8.37 1.58 22.33
CA PHE A 382 -8.43 0.58 21.28
C PHE A 382 -7.55 1.01 20.10
N LEU A 383 -6.53 0.22 19.78
CA LEU A 383 -5.72 0.43 18.61
C LEU A 383 -6.19 -0.51 17.49
N ILE A 384 -6.71 0.07 16.41
CA ILE A 384 -7.17 -0.67 15.23
C ILE A 384 -6.26 -0.28 14.06
N GLY A 385 -5.33 -1.17 13.71
CA GLY A 385 -4.31 -0.95 12.68
C GLY A 385 -4.55 -1.75 11.39
N GLY A 386 -5.81 -2.08 11.05
CA GLY A 386 -6.12 -2.86 9.86
C GLY A 386 -7.60 -2.82 9.51
N CYS A 387 -7.99 -3.59 8.50
CA CYS A 387 -9.38 -3.72 8.06
C CYS A 387 -9.75 -5.18 7.80
N ASP A 388 -11.05 -5.47 7.71
CA ASP A 388 -11.56 -6.82 7.42
C ASP A 388 -11.42 -7.23 5.93
N GLY A 389 -10.93 -6.35 5.07
CA GLY A 389 -10.83 -6.58 3.64
C GLY A 389 -12.20 -6.68 2.96
N THR A 390 -12.28 -7.45 1.86
CA THR A 390 -13.52 -7.60 1.07
C THR A 390 -14.31 -8.88 1.37
N ARG A 391 -13.73 -9.81 2.13
CA ARG A 391 -14.39 -11.10 2.41
C ARG A 391 -15.46 -10.98 3.47
N PRO A 392 -16.71 -11.38 3.18
CA PRO A 392 -17.81 -11.33 4.16
C PRO A 392 -17.56 -12.18 5.43
N SER A 393 -16.68 -13.18 5.35
CA SER A 393 -16.28 -14.02 6.49
C SER A 393 -15.21 -13.39 7.37
N HIS A 394 -14.51 -12.37 6.91
CA HIS A 394 -13.52 -11.63 7.70
C HIS A 394 -14.22 -10.52 8.46
N ARG A 395 -14.41 -10.72 9.75
CA ARG A 395 -15.15 -9.82 10.63
C ARG A 395 -14.41 -9.53 11.94
N TYR A 396 -13.08 -9.64 11.93
CA TYR A 396 -12.30 -9.48 13.16
C TYR A 396 -12.47 -8.07 13.75
N TYR A 397 -12.19 -7.04 12.96
CA TYR A 397 -12.32 -5.65 13.41
C TYR A 397 -13.79 -5.25 13.62
N THR A 398 -14.67 -5.68 12.73
CA THR A 398 -16.12 -5.49 12.88
C THR A 398 -16.63 -6.13 14.19
N CYS A 399 -16.24 -7.36 14.49
CA CYS A 399 -16.63 -8.00 15.73
C CYS A 399 -16.08 -7.29 16.96
N LEU A 400 -14.80 -6.84 16.91
CA LEU A 400 -14.21 -6.08 18.01
C LEU A 400 -15.04 -4.82 18.34
N LEU A 401 -15.42 -4.04 17.32
CA LEU A 401 -16.18 -2.80 17.48
C LEU A 401 -17.59 -3.05 18.02
N TYR A 402 -18.26 -4.13 17.59
CA TYR A 402 -19.65 -4.41 17.98
C TYR A 402 -19.79 -5.29 19.22
N THR A 403 -18.71 -5.88 19.72
CA THR A 403 -18.76 -6.79 20.91
C THR A 403 -17.98 -6.28 22.10
N SER A 404 -17.27 -5.14 21.94
CA SER A 404 -16.55 -4.48 23.03
C SER A 404 -17.35 -3.29 23.56
N ASP A 405 -17.06 -2.85 24.80
CA ASP A 405 -17.63 -1.64 25.40
C ASP A 405 -17.41 -0.36 24.57
N ALA A 406 -16.47 -0.42 23.62
CA ALA A 406 -16.22 0.69 22.68
C ALA A 406 -17.43 1.01 21.78
N ALA A 407 -18.36 0.06 21.59
CA ALA A 407 -19.57 0.27 20.80
C ALA A 407 -20.71 0.93 21.62
N ASP A 408 -20.64 0.89 22.93
CA ASP A 408 -21.69 1.36 23.84
C ASP A 408 -21.45 2.77 24.40
N ASP A 409 -20.25 3.30 24.27
CA ASP A 409 -19.91 4.69 24.60
C ASP A 409 -20.39 5.62 23.47
N LYS A 410 -21.67 6.02 23.55
CA LYS A 410 -22.28 7.04 22.70
C LYS A 410 -22.05 8.41 23.29
#